data_5516544b070f58a8ef0d8223b3af2faf
#
_entry.id   5516544b070f58a8ef0d8223b3af2faf
#
_cell.length_a   1.000
_cell.length_b   1.000
_cell.length_c   1.000
_cell.angle_alpha   90.00
_cell.angle_beta   90.00
_cell.angle_gamma   90.00
#
_symmetry.space_group_name_H-M   'P 1'
#
loop_
_entity.id
_entity.type
_entity.pdbx_description
1 polymer ?
#
loop_
_entity_poly.entity_id
_entity_poly.type
_entity_poly.pdbx_seq_one_letter_code
_entity_poly.pdbx_strand_id
1 'polypeptide(L)'
;MPDGRRALLPLVRRTYPTGGSAILQSLPKGWGFGGLIAPDGVTAGLVSAVFDDLTATPALRIHFRPNPLDAAAWAEAAAERTGITAVPARAHVLDLDGGFDQVWRDRFKASTRTAVRRAERAGVEVETDTTGRLVPVFHALLQRSFDRWARLQHEPVRLARFRGRHRDPATKFATIAARLGMGCRVSVAWFDAHPVAAVLVLHGGANAHYTRGAMDETRAFPTANRLLHTVAIENACRDGCRSYHMGESGVSPGLARFKEYFGAEPYDYCEYWLERVPMYRADRALRDCVKRAIGFHDV
;
A
#
# COMPACT_ATOMS: atom_id res chain seq x y z
N MET A 1 -28.55 -5.03 7.45
CA MET A 1 -28.31 -6.47 7.60
C MET A 1 -29.46 -7.06 8.43
N PRO A 2 -29.91 -8.29 8.15
CA PRO A 2 -31.03 -8.92 8.91
C PRO A 2 -30.75 -9.06 10.40
N ASP A 3 -29.50 -9.13 10.81
CA ASP A 3 -29.02 -9.30 12.19
C ASP A 3 -28.69 -7.98 12.91
N GLY A 4 -29.05 -6.83 12.33
CA GLY A 4 -28.77 -5.50 12.89
C GLY A 4 -27.31 -5.04 12.84
N ARG A 5 -26.36 -5.89 12.40
CA ARG A 5 -24.95 -5.50 12.25
C ARG A 5 -24.78 -4.45 11.16
N ARG A 6 -23.87 -3.50 11.40
CA ARG A 6 -23.55 -2.44 10.45
C ARG A 6 -22.18 -2.68 9.84
N ALA A 7 -22.08 -2.54 8.52
CA ALA A 7 -20.83 -2.52 7.80
C ALA A 7 -20.85 -1.43 6.74
N LEU A 8 -19.68 -0.88 6.44
CA LEU A 8 -19.49 0.13 5.41
C LEU A 8 -18.47 -0.39 4.38
N LEU A 9 -18.82 -0.27 3.10
CA LEU A 9 -17.90 -0.53 2.00
C LEU A 9 -17.63 0.80 1.27
N PRO A 10 -16.50 1.46 1.52
CA PRO A 10 -16.11 2.66 0.78
C PRO A 10 -15.76 2.29 -0.67
N LEU A 11 -16.40 2.95 -1.62
CA LEU A 11 -16.12 2.76 -3.05
C LEU A 11 -15.84 4.09 -3.74
N VAL A 12 -14.79 4.13 -4.54
CA VAL A 12 -14.49 5.23 -5.47
C VAL A 12 -15.17 4.93 -6.79
N ARG A 13 -16.06 5.84 -7.22
CA ARG A 13 -16.73 5.76 -8.52
C ARG A 13 -15.94 6.53 -9.57
N ARG A 14 -15.67 5.89 -10.69
CA ARG A 14 -15.15 6.53 -11.90
C ARG A 14 -16.21 6.43 -12.99
N THR A 15 -16.55 7.55 -13.61
CA THR A 15 -17.45 7.59 -14.76
C THR A 15 -16.63 7.88 -16.02
N TYR A 16 -17.03 7.28 -17.13
CA TYR A 16 -16.45 7.62 -18.42
C TYR A 16 -17.07 8.94 -18.96
N PRO A 17 -16.28 9.76 -19.70
CA PRO A 17 -16.78 11.03 -20.28
C PRO A 17 -17.98 10.86 -21.21
N THR A 18 -18.14 9.70 -21.82
CA THR A 18 -19.20 9.36 -22.76
C THR A 18 -20.56 9.07 -22.09
N GLY A 19 -20.65 9.20 -20.77
CA GLY A 19 -21.84 8.81 -20.01
C GLY A 19 -22.04 7.30 -19.95
N GLY A 20 -22.72 6.77 -18.96
CA GLY A 20 -23.07 5.36 -18.87
C GLY A 20 -22.40 4.65 -17.69
N SER A 21 -21.79 3.49 -17.95
CA SER A 21 -21.38 2.55 -16.92
C SER A 21 -20.23 3.05 -16.03
N ALA A 22 -20.40 2.96 -14.72
CA ALA A 22 -19.36 3.30 -13.75
C ALA A 22 -18.41 2.13 -13.49
N ILE A 23 -17.15 2.45 -13.19
CA ILE A 23 -16.22 1.55 -12.53
C ILE A 23 -16.21 1.91 -11.05
N LEU A 24 -16.41 0.91 -10.20
CA LEU A 24 -16.29 1.05 -8.74
C LEU A 24 -15.02 0.35 -8.28
N GLN A 25 -14.32 0.93 -7.33
CA GLN A 25 -13.15 0.29 -6.72
C GLN A 25 -13.02 0.65 -5.25
N SER A 26 -12.64 -0.32 -4.40
CA SER A 26 -12.55 -0.10 -2.96
C SER A 26 -11.45 0.90 -2.60
N LEU A 27 -10.26 0.76 -3.16
CA LEU A 27 -9.19 1.76 -3.11
C LEU A 27 -8.33 1.70 -4.37
N PRO A 28 -7.77 2.82 -4.81
CA PRO A 28 -6.79 2.83 -5.89
C PRO A 28 -5.55 2.03 -5.52
N LYS A 29 -4.96 1.34 -6.49
CA LYS A 29 -3.74 0.54 -6.28
C LYS A 29 -2.62 1.37 -5.66
N GLY A 30 -1.98 0.79 -4.64
CA GLY A 30 -0.88 1.41 -3.91
C GLY A 30 -1.29 2.45 -2.86
N TRP A 31 -2.57 2.53 -2.47
CA TRP A 31 -3.07 3.41 -1.41
C TRP A 31 -3.61 2.66 -0.20
N GLY A 32 -3.31 1.39 -0.11
CA GLY A 32 -3.73 0.54 0.96
C GLY A 32 -4.70 -0.54 0.52
N PHE A 33 -5.29 -1.15 1.50
CA PHE A 33 -6.32 -2.15 1.35
C PHE A 33 -7.68 -1.53 1.65
N GLY A 34 -8.66 -1.82 0.81
CA GLY A 34 -10.06 -1.48 1.00
C GLY A 34 -10.83 -2.68 1.55
N GLY A 35 -12.11 -2.74 1.26
CA GLY A 35 -12.98 -3.79 1.73
C GLY A 35 -13.92 -3.28 2.80
N LEU A 36 -14.47 -4.18 3.59
CA LEU A 36 -15.47 -3.84 4.59
C LEU A 36 -14.83 -3.21 5.83
N ILE A 37 -15.51 -2.20 6.34
CA ILE A 37 -15.31 -1.66 7.68
C ILE A 37 -16.46 -2.20 8.53
N ALA A 38 -16.18 -3.13 9.41
CA ALA A 38 -17.14 -3.78 10.28
C ALA A 38 -16.61 -3.77 11.72
N PRO A 39 -17.25 -3.05 12.65
CA PRO A 39 -16.79 -2.96 14.05
C PRO A 39 -16.70 -4.34 14.74
N ASP A 40 -17.59 -5.25 14.39
CA ASP A 40 -17.66 -6.60 14.96
C ASP A 40 -16.84 -7.63 14.15
N GLY A 41 -15.97 -7.16 13.28
CA GLY A 41 -15.15 -7.99 12.39
C GLY A 41 -15.86 -8.36 11.07
N VAL A 42 -15.04 -8.78 10.10
CA VAL A 42 -15.50 -9.20 8.77
C VAL A 42 -15.77 -10.71 8.76
N THR A 43 -16.99 -11.12 8.41
CA THR A 43 -17.40 -12.52 8.29
C THR A 43 -17.77 -12.87 6.85
N ALA A 44 -17.69 -14.14 6.47
CA ALA A 44 -18.09 -14.61 5.14
C ALA A 44 -19.56 -14.28 4.82
N GLY A 45 -20.46 -14.40 5.78
CA GLY A 45 -21.86 -14.03 5.61
C GLY A 45 -22.07 -12.55 5.31
N LEU A 46 -21.26 -11.67 5.94
CA LEU A 46 -21.29 -10.24 5.69
C LEU A 46 -20.76 -9.91 4.28
N VAL A 47 -19.64 -10.53 3.89
CA VAL A 47 -19.06 -10.38 2.53
C VAL A 47 -20.03 -10.90 1.48
N SER A 48 -20.69 -12.03 1.74
CA SER A 48 -21.69 -12.63 0.86
C SER A 48 -22.85 -11.68 0.57
N ALA A 49 -23.39 -11.07 1.62
CA ALA A 49 -24.49 -10.09 1.47
C ALA A 49 -24.05 -8.85 0.66
N VAL A 50 -22.80 -8.42 0.83
CA VAL A 50 -22.24 -7.32 0.03
C VAL A 50 -22.09 -7.72 -1.44
N PHE A 51 -21.64 -8.93 -1.74
CA PHE A 51 -21.58 -9.41 -3.11
C PHE A 51 -22.96 -9.44 -3.78
N ASP A 52 -24.00 -9.86 -3.04
CA ASP A 52 -25.37 -9.88 -3.55
C ASP A 52 -25.87 -8.47 -3.90
N ASP A 53 -25.68 -7.51 -2.99
CA ASP A 53 -26.06 -6.11 -3.20
C ASP A 53 -25.30 -5.50 -4.41
N LEU A 54 -24.02 -5.76 -4.53
CA LEU A 54 -23.21 -5.22 -5.60
C LEU A 54 -23.46 -5.86 -6.96
N THR A 55 -23.91 -7.11 -7.00
CA THR A 55 -24.32 -7.77 -8.23
C THR A 55 -25.55 -7.06 -8.83
N ALA A 56 -26.43 -6.50 -8.02
CA ALA A 56 -27.56 -5.69 -8.46
C ALA A 56 -27.16 -4.27 -8.91
N THR A 57 -25.98 -3.78 -8.53
CA THR A 57 -25.52 -2.43 -8.85
C THR A 57 -25.22 -2.28 -10.34
N PRO A 58 -25.70 -1.23 -11.03
CA PRO A 58 -25.48 -1.03 -12.47
C PRO A 58 -24.05 -0.52 -12.78
N ALA A 59 -23.05 -1.24 -12.31
CA ALA A 59 -21.65 -0.96 -12.60
C ALA A 59 -21.13 -1.91 -13.67
N LEU A 60 -20.29 -1.41 -14.58
CA LEU A 60 -19.62 -2.24 -15.57
C LEU A 60 -18.62 -3.18 -14.93
N ARG A 61 -17.95 -2.68 -13.90
CA ARG A 61 -16.85 -3.35 -13.23
C ARG A 61 -16.73 -2.87 -11.78
N ILE A 62 -16.55 -3.81 -10.87
CA ILE A 62 -16.30 -3.53 -9.46
C ILE A 62 -15.02 -4.25 -9.06
N HIS A 63 -14.09 -3.55 -8.39
CA HIS A 63 -12.82 -4.09 -7.96
C HIS A 63 -12.63 -3.90 -6.46
N PHE A 64 -12.32 -4.98 -5.77
CA PHE A 64 -12.03 -4.98 -4.34
C PHE A 64 -10.59 -5.39 -4.07
N ARG A 65 -10.00 -4.70 -3.12
CA ARG A 65 -8.70 -5.05 -2.52
C ARG A 65 -8.89 -5.14 -1.02
N PRO A 66 -9.41 -6.26 -0.51
CA PRO A 66 -9.71 -6.39 0.92
C PRO A 66 -8.45 -6.33 1.77
N ASN A 67 -8.64 -6.07 3.06
CA ASN A 67 -7.58 -6.20 4.03
C ASN A 67 -7.07 -7.66 4.04
N PRO A 68 -5.76 -7.91 3.88
CA PRO A 68 -5.20 -9.27 3.92
C PRO A 68 -5.53 -10.05 5.20
N LEU A 69 -5.75 -9.35 6.31
CA LEU A 69 -6.14 -9.97 7.58
C LEU A 69 -7.56 -10.58 7.55
N ASP A 70 -8.40 -10.13 6.61
CA ASP A 70 -9.77 -10.64 6.42
C ASP A 70 -9.86 -11.66 5.25
N ALA A 71 -8.72 -12.11 4.71
CA ALA A 71 -8.65 -12.91 3.48
C ALA A 71 -9.53 -14.16 3.51
N ALA A 72 -9.61 -14.86 4.65
CA ALA A 72 -10.40 -16.07 4.80
C ALA A 72 -11.91 -15.83 4.57
N ALA A 73 -12.46 -14.78 5.16
CA ALA A 73 -13.88 -14.43 5.00
C ALA A 73 -14.25 -14.07 3.55
N TRP A 74 -13.33 -13.36 2.86
CA TRP A 74 -13.51 -13.02 1.44
C TRP A 74 -13.38 -14.25 0.52
N ALA A 75 -12.44 -15.14 0.80
CA ALA A 75 -12.23 -16.36 0.02
C ALA A 75 -13.42 -17.30 0.14
N GLU A 76 -13.93 -17.51 1.36
CA GLU A 76 -15.12 -18.34 1.63
C GLU A 76 -16.36 -17.77 0.91
N ALA A 77 -16.62 -16.47 1.03
CA ALA A 77 -17.77 -15.84 0.38
C ALA A 77 -17.68 -15.86 -1.15
N ALA A 78 -16.50 -15.92 -1.74
CA ALA A 78 -16.30 -15.92 -3.18
C ALA A 78 -16.29 -17.33 -3.80
N ALA A 79 -16.05 -18.38 -3.00
CA ALA A 79 -15.74 -19.74 -3.49
C ALA A 79 -16.83 -20.34 -4.40
N GLU A 80 -18.10 -20.08 -4.10
CA GLU A 80 -19.23 -20.66 -4.83
C GLU A 80 -19.92 -19.68 -5.79
N ARG A 81 -19.31 -18.49 -6.00
CA ARG A 81 -19.94 -17.43 -6.79
C ARG A 81 -19.44 -17.40 -8.23
N THR A 82 -20.37 -17.50 -9.17
CA THR A 82 -20.10 -17.23 -10.58
C THR A 82 -20.02 -15.72 -10.84
N GLY A 83 -19.19 -15.30 -11.81
CA GLY A 83 -19.04 -13.89 -12.18
C GLY A 83 -18.06 -13.08 -11.30
N ILE A 84 -17.42 -13.73 -10.33
CA ILE A 84 -16.32 -13.15 -9.53
C ILE A 84 -15.01 -13.76 -10.02
N THR A 85 -14.06 -12.90 -10.39
CA THR A 85 -12.68 -13.30 -10.68
C THR A 85 -11.81 -12.99 -9.47
N ALA A 86 -11.31 -14.02 -8.80
CA ALA A 86 -10.31 -13.90 -7.73
C ALA A 86 -8.90 -13.90 -8.32
N VAL A 87 -8.09 -12.90 -7.95
CA VAL A 87 -6.71 -12.75 -8.40
C VAL A 87 -5.79 -12.85 -7.20
N PRO A 88 -4.97 -13.90 -7.09
CA PRO A 88 -4.06 -14.07 -5.96
C PRO A 88 -3.06 -12.92 -5.83
N ALA A 89 -2.83 -12.50 -4.62
CA ALA A 89 -1.85 -11.50 -4.22
C ALA A 89 -1.25 -11.85 -2.86
N ARG A 90 -0.12 -11.24 -2.53
CA ARG A 90 0.56 -11.42 -1.24
C ARG A 90 0.97 -10.08 -0.68
N ALA A 91 0.58 -9.83 0.57
CA ALA A 91 0.97 -8.64 1.32
C ALA A 91 1.77 -9.04 2.57
N HIS A 92 2.51 -8.08 3.13
CA HIS A 92 3.23 -8.29 4.38
C HIS A 92 2.64 -7.39 5.46
N VAL A 93 2.37 -7.98 6.62
CA VAL A 93 1.82 -7.27 7.78
C VAL A 93 2.69 -7.60 9.00
N LEU A 94 3.09 -6.56 9.73
CA LEU A 94 3.77 -6.69 11.01
C LEU A 94 2.73 -6.52 12.11
N ASP A 95 2.62 -7.50 12.98
CA ASP A 95 1.85 -7.40 14.20
C ASP A 95 2.60 -6.50 15.20
N LEU A 96 1.91 -5.55 15.81
CA LEU A 96 2.47 -4.59 16.76
C LEU A 96 2.10 -4.88 18.22
N ASP A 97 1.47 -6.02 18.48
CA ASP A 97 1.10 -6.40 19.84
C ASP A 97 2.32 -6.43 20.78
N GLY A 98 2.12 -5.96 22.01
CA GLY A 98 3.17 -5.78 23.00
C GLY A 98 3.98 -4.49 22.88
N GLY A 99 3.68 -3.66 21.86
CA GLY A 99 4.31 -2.35 21.67
C GLY A 99 5.72 -2.42 21.07
N PHE A 100 6.34 -1.24 20.92
CA PHE A 100 7.57 -1.13 20.14
C PHE A 100 8.75 -1.91 20.74
N ASP A 101 8.93 -1.89 22.05
CA ASP A 101 10.06 -2.60 22.70
C ASP A 101 10.01 -4.10 22.45
N GLN A 102 8.82 -4.69 22.49
CA GLN A 102 8.64 -6.11 22.17
C GLN A 102 8.86 -6.37 20.67
N VAL A 103 8.28 -5.55 19.79
CA VAL A 103 8.48 -5.66 18.33
C VAL A 103 9.98 -5.56 17.99
N TRP A 104 10.68 -4.61 18.55
CA TRP A 104 12.12 -4.41 18.34
C TRP A 104 12.94 -5.61 18.81
N ARG A 105 12.66 -6.14 20.00
CA ARG A 105 13.42 -7.22 20.60
C ARG A 105 13.15 -8.57 19.93
N ASP A 106 11.86 -8.88 19.71
CA ASP A 106 11.43 -10.24 19.41
C ASP A 106 11.12 -10.44 17.90
N ARG A 107 10.69 -9.40 17.18
CA ARG A 107 10.27 -9.50 15.77
C ARG A 107 11.34 -9.03 14.79
N PHE A 108 12.05 -7.94 15.08
CA PHE A 108 13.11 -7.47 14.19
C PHE A 108 14.28 -8.45 14.15
N LYS A 109 14.74 -8.79 12.94
CA LYS A 109 15.97 -9.59 12.79
C LYS A 109 17.18 -8.82 13.35
N ALA A 110 18.16 -9.55 13.89
CA ALA A 110 19.39 -8.95 14.46
C ALA A 110 20.12 -8.05 13.46
N SER A 111 20.12 -8.42 12.16
CA SER A 111 20.70 -7.64 11.10
C SER A 111 19.99 -6.28 10.88
N THR A 112 18.67 -6.22 11.09
CA THR A 112 17.91 -4.96 11.04
C THR A 112 18.30 -4.06 12.20
N ARG A 113 18.32 -4.59 13.43
CA ARG A 113 18.73 -3.83 14.61
C ARG A 113 20.16 -3.28 14.49
N THR A 114 21.09 -4.09 13.96
CA THR A 114 22.47 -3.66 13.71
C THR A 114 22.53 -2.55 12.66
N ALA A 115 21.75 -2.68 11.59
CA ALA A 115 21.70 -1.68 10.53
C ALA A 115 21.12 -0.34 11.00
N VAL A 116 20.08 -0.37 11.85
CA VAL A 116 19.49 0.82 12.47
C VAL A 116 20.53 1.53 13.34
N ARG A 117 21.17 0.81 14.28
CA ARG A 117 22.23 1.38 15.12
C ARG A 117 23.41 1.93 14.32
N ARG A 118 23.70 1.35 13.15
CA ARG A 118 24.74 1.87 12.25
C ARG A 118 24.32 3.19 11.62
N ALA A 119 23.05 3.33 11.19
CA ALA A 119 22.54 4.58 10.64
C ALA A 119 22.56 5.70 11.70
N GLU A 120 22.10 5.41 12.91
CA GLU A 120 22.11 6.35 14.05
C GLU A 120 23.54 6.84 14.37
N ARG A 121 24.48 5.91 14.51
CA ARG A 121 25.90 6.25 14.78
C ARG A 121 26.56 7.03 13.66
N ALA A 122 26.08 6.88 12.42
CA ALA A 122 26.57 7.64 11.28
C ALA A 122 25.97 9.05 11.18
N GLY A 123 25.03 9.43 12.09
CA GLY A 123 24.39 10.72 12.08
C GLY A 123 23.21 10.83 11.11
N VAL A 124 22.58 9.72 10.75
CA VAL A 124 21.30 9.76 10.02
C VAL A 124 20.20 10.18 10.99
N GLU A 125 19.54 11.29 10.70
CA GLU A 125 18.43 11.83 11.47
C GLU A 125 17.10 11.57 10.76
N VAL A 126 16.03 11.33 11.52
CA VAL A 126 14.67 11.15 10.97
C VAL A 126 13.75 12.23 11.53
N GLU A 127 13.18 12.98 10.60
CA GLU A 127 12.17 13.98 10.88
C GLU A 127 10.80 13.48 10.46
N THR A 128 9.80 13.55 11.36
CA THR A 128 8.42 13.15 11.07
C THR A 128 7.50 14.36 11.14
N ASP A 129 6.64 14.50 10.14
CA ASP A 129 5.69 15.59 9.98
C ASP A 129 4.28 15.06 9.72
N THR A 130 3.30 15.72 10.34
CA THR A 130 1.86 15.47 10.18
C THR A 130 1.10 16.66 9.59
N THR A 131 1.81 17.76 9.31
CA THR A 131 1.21 19.00 8.80
C THR A 131 1.21 19.10 7.28
N GLY A 132 1.98 18.24 6.62
CA GLY A 132 2.24 18.27 5.18
C GLY A 132 3.44 19.12 4.77
N ARG A 133 4.18 19.71 5.72
CA ARG A 133 5.37 20.53 5.45
C ARG A 133 6.45 19.72 4.71
N LEU A 134 6.62 18.45 5.04
CA LEU A 134 7.60 17.57 4.39
C LEU A 134 7.11 16.96 3.05
N VAL A 135 5.88 17.18 2.63
CA VAL A 135 5.35 16.65 1.36
C VAL A 135 6.20 17.08 0.16
N PRO A 136 6.65 18.33 0.01
CA PRO A 136 7.51 18.70 -1.12
C PRO A 136 8.82 17.92 -1.17
N VAL A 137 9.48 17.70 -0.03
CA VAL A 137 10.73 16.92 0.08
C VAL A 137 10.48 15.47 -0.28
N PHE A 138 9.46 14.86 0.30
CA PHE A 138 9.03 13.50 -0.02
C PHE A 138 8.76 13.34 -1.53
N HIS A 139 8.01 14.27 -2.13
CA HIS A 139 7.65 14.20 -3.54
C HIS A 139 8.88 14.34 -4.46
N ALA A 140 9.85 15.19 -4.10
CA ALA A 140 11.12 15.29 -4.84
C ALA A 140 11.90 13.98 -4.85
N LEU A 141 12.01 13.29 -3.68
CA LEU A 141 12.61 11.97 -3.58
C LEU A 141 11.81 10.90 -4.36
N LEU A 142 10.49 11.00 -4.36
CA LEU A 142 9.62 10.08 -5.11
C LEU A 142 9.86 10.19 -6.63
N GLN A 143 10.04 11.41 -7.14
CA GLN A 143 10.38 11.60 -8.56
C GLN A 143 11.72 10.93 -8.92
N ARG A 144 12.75 11.04 -8.06
CA ARG A 144 14.03 10.34 -8.25
C ARG A 144 13.85 8.82 -8.22
N SER A 145 12.97 8.33 -7.36
CA SER A 145 12.64 6.90 -7.29
C SER A 145 11.94 6.41 -8.57
N PHE A 146 11.08 7.21 -9.21
CA PHE A 146 10.50 6.86 -10.51
C PHE A 146 11.56 6.71 -11.60
N ASP A 147 12.55 7.60 -11.64
CA ASP A 147 13.65 7.52 -12.60
C ASP A 147 14.48 6.25 -12.38
N ARG A 148 14.78 5.91 -11.12
CA ARG A 148 15.49 4.69 -10.76
C ARG A 148 14.71 3.45 -11.16
N TRP A 149 13.43 3.35 -10.79
CA TRP A 149 12.59 2.20 -11.13
C TRP A 149 12.46 2.03 -12.64
N ALA A 150 12.32 3.13 -13.39
CA ALA A 150 12.29 3.09 -14.83
C ALA A 150 13.56 2.46 -15.42
N ARG A 151 14.75 2.86 -14.91
CA ARG A 151 16.02 2.25 -15.35
C ARG A 151 16.10 0.76 -15.02
N LEU A 152 15.73 0.37 -13.80
CA LEU A 152 15.75 -1.03 -13.36
C LEU A 152 14.75 -1.90 -14.13
N GLN A 153 13.62 -1.33 -14.51
CA GLN A 153 12.54 -2.02 -15.23
C GLN A 153 12.66 -1.91 -16.76
N HIS A 154 13.72 -1.29 -17.29
CA HIS A 154 13.91 -0.98 -18.70
C HIS A 154 12.76 -0.20 -19.33
N GLU A 155 12.07 0.62 -18.50
CA GLU A 155 11.01 1.50 -18.97
C GLU A 155 11.61 2.84 -19.45
N PRO A 156 11.10 3.44 -20.56
CA PRO A 156 11.47 4.79 -20.92
C PRO A 156 11.19 5.79 -19.78
N VAL A 157 12.24 6.47 -19.29
CA VAL A 157 12.13 7.40 -18.14
C VAL A 157 11.07 8.48 -18.35
N ARG A 158 10.91 8.98 -19.58
CA ARG A 158 9.85 9.96 -19.91
C ARG A 158 8.45 9.40 -19.66
N LEU A 159 8.20 8.13 -20.00
CA LEU A 159 6.93 7.45 -19.77
C LEU A 159 6.68 7.21 -18.28
N ALA A 160 7.70 6.77 -17.55
CA ALA A 160 7.62 6.59 -16.11
C ALA A 160 7.30 7.91 -15.37
N ARG A 161 7.96 9.01 -15.76
CA ARG A 161 7.68 10.36 -15.21
C ARG A 161 6.26 10.81 -15.54
N PHE A 162 5.81 10.61 -16.77
CA PHE A 162 4.44 10.96 -17.17
C PHE A 162 3.41 10.20 -16.34
N ARG A 163 3.54 8.87 -16.23
CA ARG A 163 2.67 8.04 -15.39
C ARG A 163 2.74 8.45 -13.92
N GLY A 164 3.95 8.71 -13.41
CA GLY A 164 4.17 9.13 -12.03
C GLY A 164 3.46 10.44 -11.70
N ARG A 165 3.59 11.45 -12.56
CA ARG A 165 2.92 12.76 -12.39
C ARG A 165 1.40 12.64 -12.36
N HIS A 166 0.82 11.76 -13.19
CA HIS A 166 -0.64 11.56 -13.24
C HIS A 166 -1.15 10.70 -12.08
N ARG A 167 -0.39 9.68 -11.69
CA ARG A 167 -0.77 8.78 -10.60
C ARG A 167 -0.60 9.41 -9.23
N ASP A 168 0.53 10.05 -9.01
CA ASP A 168 0.98 10.54 -7.71
C ASP A 168 1.49 11.99 -7.77
N PRO A 169 0.63 12.98 -8.16
CA PRO A 169 1.00 14.39 -8.17
C PRO A 169 1.20 14.92 -6.74
N ALA A 170 2.04 15.94 -6.57
CA ALA A 170 2.31 16.54 -5.26
C ALA A 170 1.03 17.03 -4.55
N THR A 171 0.09 17.58 -5.31
CA THR A 171 -1.21 18.08 -4.81
C THR A 171 -2.04 16.97 -4.14
N LYS A 172 -1.94 15.74 -4.62
CA LYS A 172 -2.61 14.58 -4.02
C LYS A 172 -2.10 14.31 -2.61
N PHE A 173 -0.78 14.31 -2.42
CA PHE A 173 -0.17 14.10 -1.10
C PHE A 173 -0.46 15.27 -0.14
N ALA A 174 -0.39 16.50 -0.64
CA ALA A 174 -0.75 17.69 0.13
C ALA A 174 -2.23 17.64 0.59
N THR A 175 -3.14 17.23 -0.29
CA THR A 175 -4.56 17.06 0.03
C THR A 175 -4.77 15.98 1.09
N ILE A 176 -4.06 14.85 0.99
CA ILE A 176 -4.15 13.76 1.95
C ILE A 176 -3.64 14.23 3.32
N ALA A 177 -2.48 14.88 3.38
CA ALA A 177 -1.94 15.42 4.61
C ALA A 177 -2.90 16.43 5.25
N ALA A 178 -3.43 17.37 4.48
CA ALA A 178 -4.39 18.37 4.97
C ALA A 178 -5.69 17.77 5.50
N ARG A 179 -6.19 16.69 4.87
CA ARG A 179 -7.46 16.06 5.27
C ARG A 179 -7.33 15.07 6.41
N LEU A 180 -6.22 14.35 6.49
CA LEU A 180 -6.01 13.32 7.51
C LEU A 180 -5.25 13.85 8.74
N GLY A 181 -4.54 14.98 8.62
CA GLY A 181 -3.78 15.56 9.73
C GLY A 181 -2.88 14.54 10.40
N MET A 182 -3.09 14.28 11.68
CA MET A 182 -2.33 13.29 12.47
C MET A 182 -2.36 11.87 11.88
N GLY A 183 -3.38 11.55 11.08
CA GLY A 183 -3.49 10.26 10.38
C GLY A 183 -2.61 10.14 9.13
N CYS A 184 -1.91 11.20 8.72
CA CYS A 184 -0.95 11.15 7.62
C CYS A 184 0.43 11.56 8.12
N ARG A 185 1.39 10.65 8.13
CA ARG A 185 2.76 10.90 8.57
C ARG A 185 3.73 10.80 7.40
N VAL A 186 4.48 11.87 7.19
CA VAL A 186 5.61 11.90 6.26
C VAL A 186 6.88 11.93 7.08
N SER A 187 7.69 10.88 6.98
CA SER A 187 8.99 10.83 7.63
C SER A 187 10.10 10.91 6.59
N VAL A 188 11.11 11.74 6.84
CA VAL A 188 12.27 11.95 5.97
C VAL A 188 13.54 11.64 6.75
N ALA A 189 14.39 10.81 6.18
CA ALA A 189 15.74 10.58 6.69
C ALA A 189 16.71 11.59 6.06
N TRP A 190 17.48 12.25 6.91
CA TRP A 190 18.49 13.24 6.55
C TRP A 190 19.87 12.69 6.84
N PHE A 191 20.81 12.95 5.94
CA PHE A 191 22.23 12.64 6.10
C PHE A 191 23.07 13.78 5.51
N ASP A 192 23.99 14.35 6.29
CA ASP A 192 24.75 15.56 5.93
C ASP A 192 23.84 16.69 5.41
N ALA A 193 22.78 16.98 6.14
CA ALA A 193 21.76 18.00 5.81
C ALA A 193 21.03 17.77 4.46
N HIS A 194 21.14 16.57 3.86
CA HIS A 194 20.44 16.23 2.63
C HIS A 194 19.37 15.15 2.89
N PRO A 195 18.18 15.27 2.28
CA PRO A 195 17.16 14.23 2.36
C PRO A 195 17.59 13.03 1.50
N VAL A 196 17.72 11.86 2.13
CA VAL A 196 18.23 10.64 1.45
C VAL A 196 17.14 9.59 1.25
N ALA A 197 16.13 9.57 2.11
CA ALA A 197 14.98 8.67 1.97
C ALA A 197 13.74 9.28 2.64
N ALA A 198 12.56 8.83 2.24
CA ALA A 198 11.31 9.24 2.86
C ALA A 198 10.26 8.13 2.78
N VAL A 199 9.34 8.10 3.76
CA VAL A 199 8.16 7.24 3.76
C VAL A 199 6.92 8.05 4.08
N LEU A 200 5.79 7.62 3.50
CA LEU A 200 4.47 8.12 3.85
C LEU A 200 3.67 6.95 4.42
N VAL A 201 3.18 7.14 5.64
CA VAL A 201 2.37 6.17 6.37
C VAL A 201 1.04 6.80 6.73
N LEU A 202 -0.05 6.08 6.46
CA LEU A 202 -1.40 6.45 6.87
C LEU A 202 -1.78 5.66 8.11
N HIS A 203 -2.33 6.34 9.10
CA HIS A 203 -2.80 5.78 10.35
C HIS A 203 -4.33 5.87 10.38
N GLY A 204 -5.01 4.79 10.77
CA GLY A 204 -6.45 4.77 10.90
C GLY A 204 -6.92 3.60 11.75
N GLY A 205 -7.61 3.91 12.85
CA GLY A 205 -8.05 2.89 13.82
C GLY A 205 -6.88 2.05 14.33
N ALA A 206 -7.00 0.74 14.24
CA ALA A 206 -5.99 -0.21 14.70
C ALA A 206 -4.85 -0.47 13.69
N ASN A 207 -4.83 0.24 12.56
CA ASN A 207 -3.91 -0.05 11.47
C ASN A 207 -3.05 1.15 11.09
N ALA A 208 -1.76 0.91 10.87
CA ALA A 208 -0.88 1.82 10.16
C ALA A 208 -0.54 1.20 8.79
N HIS A 209 -0.53 2.02 7.75
CA HIS A 209 -0.32 1.55 6.40
C HIS A 209 0.80 2.31 5.69
N TYR A 210 1.91 1.63 5.43
CA TYR A 210 2.98 2.15 4.57
C TYR A 210 2.50 2.21 3.12
N THR A 211 2.33 3.42 2.60
CA THR A 211 1.78 3.63 1.26
C THR A 211 2.83 3.91 0.20
N ARG A 212 3.84 4.68 0.56
CA ARG A 212 4.89 5.11 -0.38
C ARG A 212 6.24 5.23 0.32
N GLY A 213 7.28 4.73 -0.35
CA GLY A 213 8.66 4.99 -0.02
C GLY A 213 9.39 5.63 -1.18
N ALA A 214 10.36 6.45 -0.85
CA ALA A 214 11.20 7.16 -1.80
C ALA A 214 12.63 7.21 -1.30
N MET A 215 13.61 7.23 -2.21
CA MET A 215 15.01 7.39 -1.84
C MET A 215 15.82 8.02 -2.98
N ASP A 216 16.88 8.69 -2.59
CA ASP A 216 17.92 9.15 -3.50
C ASP A 216 19.05 8.12 -3.56
N GLU A 217 19.15 7.40 -4.66
CA GLU A 217 20.19 6.38 -4.85
C GLU A 217 21.61 6.96 -4.87
N THR A 218 21.76 8.19 -5.32
CA THR A 218 23.08 8.84 -5.48
C THR A 218 23.68 9.28 -4.15
N ARG A 219 22.83 9.49 -3.13
CA ARG A 219 23.22 9.95 -1.78
C ARG A 219 22.77 8.99 -0.68
N ALA A 220 22.24 7.82 -1.07
CA ALA A 220 21.65 6.88 -0.14
C ALA A 220 22.68 6.37 0.86
N PHE A 221 22.44 6.63 2.14
CA PHE A 221 23.08 5.86 3.19
C PHE A 221 22.40 4.47 3.24
N PRO A 222 23.17 3.38 3.08
CA PRO A 222 22.58 2.04 2.81
C PRO A 222 21.56 1.55 3.83
N THR A 223 21.61 2.08 5.06
CA THR A 223 20.74 1.65 6.16
C THR A 223 19.68 2.70 6.56
N ALA A 224 19.65 3.88 5.91
CA ALA A 224 18.69 4.95 6.21
C ALA A 224 17.23 4.48 6.11
N ASN A 225 16.89 3.66 5.10
CA ASN A 225 15.54 3.10 4.97
C ASN A 225 15.14 2.22 6.16
N ARG A 226 16.10 1.52 6.79
CA ARG A 226 15.78 0.68 7.95
C ARG A 226 15.49 1.53 9.17
N LEU A 227 16.28 2.57 9.41
CA LEU A 227 16.01 3.53 10.49
C LEU A 227 14.65 4.22 10.26
N LEU A 228 14.39 4.66 9.04
CA LEU A 228 13.15 5.34 8.67
C LEU A 228 11.91 4.48 8.92
N HIS A 229 11.93 3.20 8.50
CA HIS A 229 10.85 2.26 8.80
C HIS A 229 10.74 1.94 10.29
N THR A 230 11.87 1.89 11.02
CA THR A 230 11.86 1.66 12.47
C THR A 230 11.12 2.79 13.18
N VAL A 231 11.43 4.05 12.86
CA VAL A 231 10.72 5.22 13.41
C VAL A 231 9.23 5.21 13.03
N ALA A 232 8.91 4.81 11.80
CA ALA A 232 7.51 4.71 11.37
C ALA A 232 6.72 3.63 12.14
N ILE A 233 7.35 2.48 12.42
CA ILE A 233 6.78 1.39 13.22
C ILE A 233 6.62 1.82 14.69
N GLU A 234 7.63 2.48 15.25
CA GLU A 234 7.57 3.04 16.62
C GLU A 234 6.42 4.04 16.76
N ASN A 235 6.25 4.93 15.79
CA ASN A 235 5.13 5.86 15.75
C ASN A 235 3.78 5.13 15.69
N ALA A 236 3.67 4.06 14.92
CA ALA A 236 2.45 3.25 14.83
C ALA A 236 2.12 2.58 16.18
N CYS A 237 3.13 2.02 16.87
CA CYS A 237 2.95 1.48 18.23
C CYS A 237 2.49 2.56 19.21
N ARG A 238 3.12 3.74 19.19
CA ARG A 238 2.77 4.88 20.05
C ARG A 238 1.33 5.36 19.85
N ASP A 239 0.83 5.27 18.61
CA ASP A 239 -0.55 5.62 18.26
C ASP A 239 -1.56 4.52 18.61
N GLY A 240 -1.12 3.40 19.19
CA GLY A 240 -1.98 2.27 19.55
C GLY A 240 -2.42 1.41 18.36
N CYS A 241 -1.72 1.49 17.23
CA CYS A 241 -1.98 0.57 16.12
C CYS A 241 -1.60 -0.87 16.52
N ARG A 242 -2.42 -1.84 16.08
CA ARG A 242 -2.15 -3.27 16.27
C ARG A 242 -1.44 -3.90 15.08
N SER A 243 -1.53 -3.29 13.91
CA SER A 243 -0.94 -3.83 12.69
C SER A 243 -0.24 -2.72 11.88
N TYR A 244 0.93 -3.04 11.34
CA TYR A 244 1.64 -2.21 10.38
C TYR A 244 1.71 -2.92 9.03
N HIS A 245 0.90 -2.47 8.09
CA HIS A 245 0.84 -3.02 6.75
C HIS A 245 2.01 -2.49 5.91
N MET A 246 2.90 -3.38 5.48
CA MET A 246 4.03 -3.05 4.62
C MET A 246 3.69 -3.18 3.12
N GLY A 247 2.45 -3.51 2.79
CA GLY A 247 1.96 -3.62 1.41
C GLY A 247 2.48 -4.84 0.67
N GLU A 248 2.20 -4.89 -0.62
CA GLU A 248 2.57 -5.99 -1.52
C GLU A 248 4.06 -5.93 -1.88
N SER A 249 4.65 -7.11 -2.14
CA SER A 249 6.03 -7.23 -2.62
C SER A 249 6.11 -7.59 -4.11
N GLY A 250 4.96 -7.82 -4.75
CA GLY A 250 4.91 -8.26 -6.14
C GLY A 250 5.74 -9.53 -6.35
N VAL A 251 6.54 -9.53 -7.40
CA VAL A 251 7.46 -10.62 -7.74
C VAL A 251 8.88 -10.42 -7.18
N SER A 252 9.12 -9.35 -6.40
CA SER A 252 10.46 -9.01 -5.88
C SER A 252 10.79 -9.77 -4.58
N PRO A 253 11.66 -10.81 -4.63
CA PRO A 253 12.09 -11.52 -3.42
C PRO A 253 12.89 -10.61 -2.48
N GLY A 254 13.61 -9.63 -3.03
CA GLY A 254 14.37 -8.65 -2.25
C GLY A 254 13.48 -7.76 -1.40
N LEU A 255 12.35 -7.31 -1.97
CA LEU A 255 11.37 -6.49 -1.26
C LEU A 255 10.62 -7.30 -0.20
N ALA A 256 10.26 -8.55 -0.49
CA ALA A 256 9.67 -9.46 0.50
C ALA A 256 10.61 -9.67 1.69
N ARG A 257 11.86 -10.05 1.42
CA ARG A 257 12.89 -10.24 2.46
C ARG A 257 13.15 -8.99 3.27
N PHE A 258 13.13 -7.81 2.63
CA PHE A 258 13.28 -6.53 3.35
C PHE A 258 12.19 -6.36 4.42
N LYS A 259 10.94 -6.69 4.11
CA LYS A 259 9.81 -6.60 5.04
C LYS A 259 9.88 -7.66 6.15
N GLU A 260 10.23 -8.88 5.78
CA GLU A 260 10.44 -9.99 6.73
C GLU A 260 11.57 -9.70 7.73
N TYR A 261 12.54 -8.87 7.37
CA TYR A 261 13.61 -8.45 8.30
C TYR A 261 13.09 -7.57 9.43
N PHE A 262 11.94 -6.93 9.29
CA PHE A 262 11.21 -6.25 10.36
C PHE A 262 10.26 -7.19 11.13
N GLY A 263 10.21 -8.47 10.76
CA GLY A 263 9.29 -9.44 11.33
C GLY A 263 7.88 -9.38 10.74
N ALA A 264 7.69 -8.69 9.62
CA ALA A 264 6.42 -8.73 8.92
C ALA A 264 6.20 -10.10 8.28
N GLU A 265 5.01 -10.65 8.45
CA GLU A 265 4.62 -11.96 7.93
C GLU A 265 3.89 -11.82 6.60
N PRO A 266 4.06 -12.78 5.67
CA PRO A 266 3.32 -12.81 4.41
C PRO A 266 1.90 -13.30 4.64
N TYR A 267 0.93 -12.58 4.07
CA TYR A 267 -0.49 -12.94 4.02
C TYR A 267 -0.91 -13.10 2.58
N ASP A 268 -1.32 -14.32 2.21
CA ASP A 268 -1.93 -14.59 0.92
C ASP A 268 -3.40 -14.15 0.95
N TYR A 269 -3.81 -13.40 -0.05
CA TYR A 269 -5.18 -12.91 -0.20
C TYR A 269 -5.53 -12.82 -1.68
N CYS A 270 -6.77 -12.48 -2.01
CA CYS A 270 -7.18 -12.23 -3.39
C CYS A 270 -7.72 -10.81 -3.56
N GLU A 271 -7.41 -10.21 -4.70
CA GLU A 271 -8.19 -9.11 -5.25
C GLU A 271 -9.39 -9.70 -5.99
N TYR A 272 -10.57 -9.09 -5.87
CA TYR A 272 -11.80 -9.60 -6.48
C TYR A 272 -12.34 -8.63 -7.52
N TRP A 273 -12.75 -9.18 -8.64
CA TRP A 273 -13.33 -8.45 -9.76
C TRP A 273 -14.73 -8.99 -10.04
N LEU A 274 -15.75 -8.13 -9.93
CA LEU A 274 -17.08 -8.38 -10.44
C LEU A 274 -17.20 -7.65 -11.77
N GLU A 275 -17.42 -8.36 -12.86
CA GLU A 275 -17.41 -7.80 -14.21
C GLU A 275 -18.63 -8.29 -14.98
N ARG A 276 -19.37 -7.36 -15.58
CA ARG A 276 -20.45 -7.70 -16.53
C ARG A 276 -19.90 -8.11 -17.90
N VAL A 277 -18.69 -7.65 -18.21
CA VAL A 277 -17.92 -8.03 -19.40
C VAL A 277 -16.51 -8.38 -18.91
N PRO A 278 -15.89 -9.49 -19.35
CA PRO A 278 -14.61 -9.99 -18.82
C PRO A 278 -13.42 -9.11 -19.25
N MET A 279 -13.39 -7.87 -18.76
CA MET A 279 -12.40 -6.85 -19.11
C MET A 279 -11.03 -7.10 -18.45
N TYR A 280 -11.00 -7.75 -17.28
CA TYR A 280 -9.74 -8.01 -16.57
C TYR A 280 -8.75 -8.81 -17.43
N ARG A 281 -9.23 -9.85 -18.10
CA ARG A 281 -8.38 -10.69 -18.97
C ARG A 281 -7.84 -9.91 -20.16
N ALA A 282 -8.68 -9.08 -20.78
CA ALA A 282 -8.29 -8.22 -21.90
C ALA A 282 -7.26 -7.16 -21.46
N ASP A 283 -7.52 -6.47 -20.35
CA ASP A 283 -6.59 -5.49 -19.77
C ASP A 283 -5.23 -6.11 -19.42
N ARG A 284 -5.24 -7.34 -18.89
CA ARG A 284 -4.01 -8.07 -18.57
C ARG A 284 -3.23 -8.41 -19.83
N ALA A 285 -3.89 -8.99 -20.83
CA ALA A 285 -3.27 -9.35 -22.11
C ALA A 285 -2.67 -8.12 -22.80
N LEU A 286 -3.38 -6.99 -22.81
CA LEU A 286 -2.88 -5.73 -23.36
C LEU A 286 -1.65 -5.23 -22.62
N ARG A 287 -1.68 -5.23 -21.28
CA ARG A 287 -0.50 -4.84 -20.47
C ARG A 287 0.70 -5.74 -20.72
N ASP A 288 0.50 -7.04 -20.81
CA ASP A 288 1.57 -7.99 -21.07
C ASP A 288 2.15 -7.81 -22.48
N CYS A 289 1.32 -7.45 -23.45
CA CYS A 289 1.76 -7.09 -24.81
C CYS A 289 2.61 -5.81 -24.79
N VAL A 290 2.15 -4.75 -24.10
CA VAL A 290 2.90 -3.49 -23.98
C VAL A 290 4.21 -3.72 -23.25
N LYS A 291 4.22 -4.45 -22.13
CA LYS A 291 5.44 -4.79 -21.39
C LYS A 291 6.47 -5.49 -22.29
N ARG A 292 6.04 -6.47 -23.07
CA ARG A 292 6.92 -7.16 -24.04
C ARG A 292 7.46 -6.21 -25.11
N ALA A 293 6.59 -5.34 -25.66
CA ALA A 293 6.98 -4.39 -26.72
C ALA A 293 8.05 -3.38 -26.25
N ILE A 294 8.04 -2.96 -24.97
CA ILE A 294 9.04 -2.02 -24.41
C ILE A 294 10.20 -2.72 -23.70
N GLY A 295 10.24 -4.07 -23.69
CA GLY A 295 11.26 -4.82 -22.97
C GLY A 295 11.22 -4.62 -21.45
N PHE A 296 10.02 -4.46 -20.89
CA PHE A 296 9.84 -4.20 -19.45
C PHE A 296 10.15 -5.44 -18.61
N HIS A 297 10.97 -5.25 -17.57
CA HIS A 297 11.29 -6.28 -16.58
C HIS A 297 10.61 -5.99 -15.25
N ASP A 298 9.83 -6.94 -14.73
CA ASP A 298 9.30 -6.88 -13.36
C ASP A 298 10.45 -7.14 -12.36
N VAL A 299 10.75 -6.19 -11.45
CA VAL A 299 11.86 -6.24 -10.47
C VAL A 299 11.32 -6.31 -9.05
#